data_8369ef0190832141a0d3d522dd21ac3a
#
_entry.id   8369ef0190832141a0d3d522dd21ac3a
#
_cell.length_a   1.000
_cell.length_b   1.000
_cell.length_c   1.000
_cell.angle_alpha   90.00
_cell.angle_beta   90.00
_cell.angle_gamma   90.00
#
_symmetry.space_group_name_H-M   'P 1'
#
loop_
_entity.id
_entity.type
_entity.pdbx_description
1 polymer ?
#
loop_
_entity_poly.entity_id
_entity_poly.type
_entity_poly.pdbx_seq_one_letter_code
_entity_poly.pdbx_strand_id
1 'polypeptide(L)'
;MMKTKTQNYLSRLSWKNFLAAFILINLIGVFHSNAAVLNKPLASTLTVSHAVKADTIKMTVGVPLKPEDISPLLVGESIPVLNLPSASGKSFDLNKSVAEKPTILVFYRGGWCPFCSKQLAGLQEIEKDLTGMGYQLIAISTDSPENLTKSMDKQKLSYTLLSDADLSASKKFGIAFKGPKGYDKFLPETSGGKNVDKLLPVPSVFILNKKGNILFEYINPNITQRLSADLLKAAASSLRKEI
;
A
#
# COMPACT_ATOMS: atom_id res chain seq x y z
N MET A 1 -12.52 -56.27 -2.84
CA MET A 1 -13.46 -56.51 -3.93
C MET A 1 -14.73 -55.73 -3.65
N MET A 2 -14.85 -54.53 -4.21
CA MET A 2 -16.15 -53.84 -4.48
C MET A 2 -15.84 -52.54 -5.22
N LYS A 3 -16.12 -52.55 -6.52
CA LYS A 3 -16.10 -51.39 -7.43
C LYS A 3 -17.46 -50.72 -7.35
N THR A 4 -17.50 -49.38 -7.20
CA THR A 4 -18.67 -48.54 -7.52
C THR A 4 -18.15 -47.31 -8.30
N LYS A 5 -18.44 -47.35 -9.48
CA LYS A 5 -19.18 -46.69 -10.56
C LYS A 5 -19.72 -45.30 -10.12
N THR A 6 -19.07 -44.23 -10.54
CA THR A 6 -19.67 -42.95 -10.92
C THR A 6 -18.67 -42.16 -11.80
N GLN A 7 -18.57 -42.63 -13.04
CA GLN A 7 -18.05 -41.80 -14.16
C GLN A 7 -19.16 -41.76 -15.19
N ASN A 8 -19.30 -40.60 -15.86
CA ASN A 8 -20.13 -40.27 -17.02
C ASN A 8 -21.45 -39.56 -16.73
N TYR A 9 -21.35 -38.23 -16.57
CA TYR A 9 -22.46 -37.36 -16.95
C TYR A 9 -21.94 -35.95 -17.25
N LEU A 10 -21.10 -35.73 -18.25
CA LEU A 10 -20.82 -34.40 -18.84
C LEU A 10 -20.07 -34.56 -20.18
N SER A 11 -20.76 -35.16 -21.12
CA SER A 11 -20.35 -35.03 -22.53
C SER A 11 -21.60 -35.16 -23.40
N ARG A 12 -22.29 -34.06 -23.67
CA ARG A 12 -23.17 -33.81 -24.81
C ARG A 12 -23.98 -32.50 -24.56
N LEU A 13 -23.33 -31.36 -24.73
CA LEU A 13 -24.06 -30.16 -25.12
C LEU A 13 -23.46 -29.66 -26.45
N SER A 14 -24.23 -29.97 -27.49
CA SER A 14 -23.94 -29.66 -28.87
C SER A 14 -23.98 -28.17 -29.16
N TRP A 15 -22.91 -27.65 -29.76
CA TRP A 15 -22.67 -26.25 -30.15
C TRP A 15 -23.46 -25.83 -31.41
N LYS A 16 -24.66 -26.33 -31.66
CA LYS A 16 -25.42 -26.06 -32.88
C LYS A 16 -26.65 -25.18 -32.78
N ASN A 17 -26.96 -24.57 -31.64
CA ASN A 17 -28.19 -23.76 -31.45
C ASN A 17 -27.96 -22.28 -31.03
N PHE A 18 -26.85 -21.65 -31.39
CA PHE A 18 -26.62 -20.20 -31.13
C PHE A 18 -26.48 -19.36 -32.40
N LEU A 19 -27.12 -19.75 -33.48
CA LEU A 19 -27.09 -19.00 -34.75
C LEU A 19 -28.48 -18.86 -35.38
N ALA A 20 -29.45 -18.30 -34.64
CA ALA A 20 -30.73 -17.93 -35.24
C ALA A 20 -31.51 -16.97 -34.33
N ALA A 21 -31.02 -15.73 -34.10
CA ALA A 21 -31.84 -14.65 -33.53
C ALA A 21 -31.22 -13.25 -33.75
N PHE A 22 -30.72 -12.95 -34.96
CA PHE A 22 -30.29 -11.58 -35.30
C PHE A 22 -30.57 -11.27 -36.78
N ILE A 23 -31.80 -11.43 -37.22
CA ILE A 23 -32.29 -10.79 -38.46
C ILE A 23 -33.79 -10.64 -38.27
N LEU A 24 -34.27 -9.44 -38.01
CA LEU A 24 -35.60 -8.88 -38.28
C LEU A 24 -35.84 -7.72 -37.33
N ILE A 25 -35.51 -6.53 -37.72
CA ILE A 25 -36.20 -5.26 -37.46
C ILE A 25 -35.39 -4.18 -38.22
N ASN A 26 -35.69 -4.06 -39.49
CA ASN A 26 -35.46 -2.85 -40.26
C ASN A 26 -36.54 -2.87 -41.31
N LEU A 27 -37.55 -2.06 -41.15
CA LEU A 27 -38.37 -1.47 -42.18
C LEU A 27 -39.61 -0.79 -41.56
N ILE A 28 -39.94 0.42 -42.04
CA ILE A 28 -41.10 1.25 -41.76
C ILE A 28 -40.76 2.35 -40.71
N GLY A 29 -40.70 3.61 -41.00
CA GLY A 29 -41.37 4.40 -42.00
C GLY A 29 -40.86 5.84 -42.03
N VAL A 30 -40.68 6.28 -43.22
CA VAL A 30 -40.49 7.69 -43.58
C VAL A 30 -41.82 8.40 -43.42
N PHE A 31 -41.91 9.39 -42.54
CA PHE A 31 -42.97 10.41 -42.60
C PHE A 31 -42.34 11.79 -42.73
N HIS A 32 -42.50 12.34 -43.92
CA HIS A 32 -42.32 13.76 -44.17
C HIS A 32 -43.55 14.53 -43.59
N SER A 33 -43.31 15.53 -42.80
CA SER A 33 -44.22 16.62 -42.68
C SER A 33 -43.46 17.95 -42.49
N ASN A 34 -43.51 18.73 -43.60
CA ASN A 34 -43.19 20.14 -43.59
C ASN A 34 -44.17 20.92 -42.71
N ALA A 35 -43.63 21.67 -41.76
CA ALA A 35 -44.36 22.83 -41.22
C ALA A 35 -43.34 23.93 -40.95
N ALA A 36 -43.30 24.88 -41.87
CA ALA A 36 -42.66 26.18 -41.67
C ALA A 36 -43.57 27.03 -40.81
N VAL A 37 -43.11 27.50 -39.65
CA VAL A 37 -43.72 28.66 -38.95
C VAL A 37 -42.65 29.42 -38.18
N LEU A 38 -42.40 30.66 -38.67
CA LEU A 38 -42.09 31.90 -38.02
C LEU A 38 -40.89 32.01 -37.05
N ASN A 39 -39.88 32.67 -37.60
CA ASN A 39 -38.86 33.46 -36.92
C ASN A 39 -39.43 34.48 -35.96
N LYS A 40 -39.00 34.43 -34.71
CA LYS A 40 -38.82 35.62 -33.85
C LYS A 40 -37.59 35.44 -33.02
N PRO A 41 -36.58 36.35 -33.07
CA PRO A 41 -35.42 36.30 -32.20
C PRO A 41 -35.84 36.96 -30.82
N LEU A 42 -35.90 36.16 -29.78
CA LEU A 42 -35.80 36.69 -28.43
C LEU A 42 -34.38 36.58 -27.94
N ALA A 43 -33.66 37.65 -28.14
CA ALA A 43 -32.43 37.89 -27.45
C ALA A 43 -32.70 38.09 -25.95
N SER A 44 -32.27 37.17 -25.13
CA SER A 44 -31.92 37.46 -23.75
C SER A 44 -30.75 36.54 -23.37
N THR A 45 -29.59 37.07 -23.61
CA THR A 45 -28.33 36.58 -23.11
C THR A 45 -28.31 36.77 -21.60
N LEU A 46 -28.58 35.69 -20.88
CA LEU A 46 -28.12 35.54 -19.48
C LEU A 46 -26.92 34.63 -19.51
N THR A 47 -25.78 35.18 -19.87
CA THR A 47 -24.47 34.58 -19.58
C THR A 47 -24.24 34.71 -18.09
N VAL A 48 -24.73 33.74 -17.31
CA VAL A 48 -24.25 33.54 -15.95
C VAL A 48 -22.90 32.84 -16.08
N SER A 49 -21.88 33.61 -16.28
CA SER A 49 -20.48 33.19 -16.10
C SER A 49 -20.26 32.96 -14.60
N HIS A 50 -20.62 31.78 -14.12
CA HIS A 50 -20.05 31.28 -12.88
C HIS A 50 -18.63 30.82 -13.22
N ALA A 51 -17.70 31.78 -13.17
CA ALA A 51 -16.30 31.42 -12.94
C ALA A 51 -16.25 30.77 -11.57
N VAL A 52 -16.41 29.47 -11.52
CA VAL A 52 -16.01 28.67 -10.37
C VAL A 52 -14.51 28.84 -10.30
N LYS A 53 -14.07 29.80 -9.49
CA LYS A 53 -12.72 29.84 -8.99
C LYS A 53 -12.49 28.47 -8.38
N ALA A 54 -11.73 27.62 -9.07
CA ALA A 54 -11.12 26.44 -8.47
C ALA A 54 -10.12 26.97 -7.44
N ASP A 55 -10.63 27.39 -6.27
CA ASP A 55 -9.82 27.44 -5.08
C ASP A 55 -9.34 26.00 -4.87
N THR A 56 -8.14 25.75 -5.33
CA THR A 56 -7.37 24.60 -4.91
C THR A 56 -7.24 24.74 -3.40
N ILE A 57 -8.21 24.18 -2.67
CA ILE A 57 -8.09 23.99 -1.23
C ILE A 57 -6.90 23.05 -1.10
N LYS A 58 -5.73 23.62 -0.92
CA LYS A 58 -4.55 22.92 -0.46
C LYS A 58 -4.88 22.54 0.98
N MET A 59 -5.65 21.46 1.13
CA MET A 59 -5.83 20.84 2.43
C MET A 59 -4.44 20.40 2.85
N THR A 60 -3.79 21.21 3.66
CA THR A 60 -2.73 20.75 4.54
C THR A 60 -3.41 19.82 5.52
N VAL A 61 -3.60 18.58 5.09
CA VAL A 61 -4.04 17.52 6.00
C VAL A 61 -2.90 17.40 7.01
N GLY A 62 -3.08 17.98 8.17
CA GLY A 62 -2.14 17.85 9.27
C GLY A 62 -1.99 16.36 9.61
N VAL A 63 -0.84 15.97 10.13
CA VAL A 63 -0.62 14.58 10.56
C VAL A 63 -1.71 14.21 11.58
N PRO A 64 -2.40 13.05 11.41
CA PRO A 64 -3.46 12.61 12.31
C PRO A 64 -3.02 12.56 13.78
N LEU A 65 -3.94 12.87 14.67
CA LEU A 65 -3.71 12.79 16.11
C LEU A 65 -3.83 11.37 16.65
N LYS A 66 -4.57 10.51 15.96
CA LYS A 66 -4.83 9.12 16.35
C LYS A 66 -4.39 8.17 15.24
N PRO A 67 -3.96 6.96 15.59
CA PRO A 67 -3.54 5.96 14.62
C PRO A 67 -4.68 5.42 13.75
N GLU A 68 -5.95 5.60 14.17
CA GLU A 68 -7.14 5.20 13.40
C GLU A 68 -7.49 6.19 12.29
N ASP A 69 -6.99 7.42 12.37
CA ASP A 69 -7.35 8.52 11.44
C ASP A 69 -6.34 8.66 10.28
N ILE A 70 -5.46 7.69 10.09
CA ILE A 70 -4.46 7.68 9.00
C ILE A 70 -5.10 7.46 7.63
N SER A 71 -4.39 7.87 6.57
CA SER A 71 -4.80 7.65 5.16
C SER A 71 -3.67 6.96 4.41
N PRO A 72 -3.49 5.65 4.60
CA PRO A 72 -2.36 4.92 4.05
C PRO A 72 -2.46 4.73 2.53
N LEU A 73 -1.32 4.48 1.89
CA LEU A 73 -1.29 3.93 0.55
C LEU A 73 -1.92 2.53 0.55
N LEU A 74 -2.66 2.22 -0.52
CA LEU A 74 -3.43 0.99 -0.66
C LEU A 74 -2.86 0.07 -1.75
N VAL A 75 -3.34 -1.18 -1.79
CA VAL A 75 -3.05 -2.13 -2.88
C VAL A 75 -3.35 -1.50 -4.24
N GLY A 76 -2.41 -1.66 -5.18
CA GLY A 76 -2.45 -1.07 -6.53
C GLY A 76 -1.72 0.27 -6.66
N GLU A 77 -1.49 0.99 -5.57
CA GLU A 77 -0.71 2.23 -5.60
C GLU A 77 0.79 1.96 -5.64
N SER A 78 1.56 2.94 -6.12
CA SER A 78 3.02 2.89 -6.17
C SER A 78 3.63 3.61 -4.97
N ILE A 79 4.75 3.07 -4.46
CA ILE A 79 5.48 3.71 -3.39
C ILE A 79 6.09 5.06 -3.83
N PRO A 80 6.20 6.05 -2.94
CA PRO A 80 6.86 7.32 -3.21
C PRO A 80 8.38 7.13 -3.39
N VAL A 81 9.03 8.12 -4.03
CA VAL A 81 10.50 8.17 -4.10
C VAL A 81 11.08 8.47 -2.73
N LEU A 82 11.99 7.59 -2.27
CA LEU A 82 12.58 7.64 -0.93
C LEU A 82 14.06 7.29 -0.94
N ASN A 83 14.83 8.16 -0.26
CA ASN A 83 16.21 7.91 0.12
C ASN A 83 16.30 7.99 1.65
N LEU A 84 16.69 6.90 2.29
CA LEU A 84 16.75 6.79 3.75
C LEU A 84 18.14 6.35 4.20
N PRO A 85 18.62 6.82 5.36
CA PRO A 85 19.85 6.28 5.94
C PRO A 85 19.68 4.82 6.34
N SER A 86 20.63 3.98 5.99
CA SER A 86 20.74 2.62 6.51
C SER A 86 21.30 2.62 7.95
N ALA A 87 21.33 1.47 8.60
CA ALA A 87 21.96 1.31 9.92
C ALA A 87 23.45 1.74 9.94
N SER A 88 24.16 1.67 8.79
CA SER A 88 25.52 2.20 8.66
C SER A 88 25.60 3.72 8.45
N GLY A 89 24.47 4.42 8.43
CA GLY A 89 24.38 5.85 8.14
C GLY A 89 24.50 6.22 6.65
N LYS A 90 24.76 5.26 5.77
CA LYS A 90 24.83 5.51 4.33
C LYS A 90 23.43 5.68 3.73
N SER A 91 23.32 6.59 2.74
CA SER A 91 22.09 6.77 1.98
C SER A 91 21.71 5.48 1.22
N PHE A 92 20.45 5.10 1.31
CA PHE A 92 19.88 3.94 0.65
C PHE A 92 18.70 4.37 -0.22
N ASP A 93 18.81 4.16 -1.53
CA ASP A 93 17.75 4.42 -2.50
C ASP A 93 16.76 3.24 -2.49
N LEU A 94 15.61 3.45 -1.85
CA LEU A 94 14.58 2.41 -1.71
C LEU A 94 14.02 2.00 -3.08
N ASN A 95 13.75 2.97 -3.97
CA ASN A 95 13.12 2.69 -5.25
C ASN A 95 14.05 1.89 -6.18
N LYS A 96 15.34 2.22 -6.18
CA LYS A 96 16.35 1.43 -6.91
C LYS A 96 16.41 0.00 -6.38
N SER A 97 16.44 -0.19 -5.07
CA SER A 97 16.47 -1.51 -4.45
C SER A 97 15.22 -2.34 -4.78
N VAL A 98 14.04 -1.71 -4.73
CA VAL A 98 12.76 -2.34 -5.11
C VAL A 98 12.75 -2.73 -6.58
N ALA A 99 13.31 -1.91 -7.48
CA ALA A 99 13.41 -2.23 -8.91
C ALA A 99 14.31 -3.45 -9.19
N GLU A 100 15.30 -3.70 -8.34
CA GLU A 100 16.17 -4.87 -8.46
C GLU A 100 15.50 -6.14 -7.93
N LYS A 101 14.72 -6.05 -6.82
CA LYS A 101 14.15 -7.21 -6.13
C LYS A 101 12.79 -6.92 -5.51
N PRO A 102 11.79 -7.80 -5.70
CA PRO A 102 10.50 -7.68 -5.01
C PRO A 102 10.73 -7.55 -3.51
N THR A 103 9.97 -6.69 -2.84
CA THR A 103 10.31 -6.25 -1.49
C THR A 103 9.16 -6.47 -0.51
N ILE A 104 9.48 -7.04 0.63
CA ILE A 104 8.62 -7.00 1.82
C ILE A 104 9.12 -5.82 2.66
N LEU A 105 8.28 -4.78 2.77
CA LEU A 105 8.58 -3.55 3.47
C LEU A 105 7.80 -3.49 4.78
N VAL A 106 8.50 -3.30 5.90
CA VAL A 106 7.90 -3.33 7.24
C VAL A 106 8.15 -2.00 7.94
N PHE A 107 7.07 -1.30 8.29
CA PHE A 107 7.17 -0.11 9.17
C PHE A 107 6.90 -0.51 10.61
N TYR A 108 7.81 -0.12 11.49
CA TYR A 108 7.71 -0.37 12.92
C TYR A 108 8.10 0.86 13.75
N ARG A 109 7.71 0.90 15.00
CA ARG A 109 7.85 2.10 15.85
C ARG A 109 9.31 2.37 16.25
N GLY A 110 10.07 1.31 16.49
CA GLY A 110 11.47 1.36 16.91
C GLY A 110 11.88 0.07 17.63
N GLY A 111 13.18 -0.19 17.76
CA GLY A 111 13.76 -1.35 18.45
C GLY A 111 13.50 -1.37 19.95
N TRP A 112 13.13 -0.24 20.53
CA TRP A 112 12.72 -0.08 21.92
C TRP A 112 11.32 -0.65 22.23
N CYS A 113 10.48 -0.87 21.21
CA CYS A 113 9.12 -1.36 21.37
C CYS A 113 9.10 -2.89 21.44
N PRO A 114 8.62 -3.51 22.54
CA PRO A 114 8.69 -4.97 22.72
C PRO A 114 7.89 -5.74 21.66
N PHE A 115 6.74 -5.24 21.25
CA PHE A 115 5.95 -5.84 20.17
C PHE A 115 6.67 -5.78 18.82
N CYS A 116 7.43 -4.70 18.57
CA CYS A 116 8.23 -4.57 17.37
C CYS A 116 9.41 -5.53 17.39
N SER A 117 10.12 -5.62 18.52
CA SER A 117 11.24 -6.56 18.68
C SER A 117 10.80 -8.01 18.46
N LYS A 118 9.62 -8.39 18.99
CA LYS A 118 9.04 -9.72 18.74
C LYS A 118 8.73 -9.94 17.26
N GLN A 119 8.16 -8.94 16.57
CA GLN A 119 7.90 -9.02 15.13
C GLN A 119 9.18 -9.18 14.34
N LEU A 120 10.21 -8.36 14.61
CA LEU A 120 11.49 -8.43 13.90
C LEU A 120 12.18 -9.80 14.08
N ALA A 121 12.15 -10.37 15.29
CA ALA A 121 12.66 -11.71 15.53
C ALA A 121 11.91 -12.78 14.72
N GLY A 122 10.58 -12.75 14.70
CA GLY A 122 9.79 -13.67 13.87
C GLY A 122 10.04 -13.51 12.37
N LEU A 123 10.31 -12.30 11.89
CA LEU A 123 10.71 -12.06 10.50
C LEU A 123 12.08 -12.67 10.20
N GLN A 124 13.02 -12.61 11.16
CA GLN A 124 14.33 -13.25 11.02
C GLN A 124 14.24 -14.78 10.89
N GLU A 125 13.29 -15.40 11.58
CA GLU A 125 13.06 -16.85 11.49
C GLU A 125 12.65 -17.30 10.08
N ILE A 126 11.86 -16.47 9.38
CA ILE A 126 11.35 -16.78 8.02
C ILE A 126 12.13 -16.07 6.90
N GLU A 127 13.16 -15.30 7.20
CA GLU A 127 13.91 -14.50 6.23
C GLU A 127 14.46 -15.35 5.09
N LYS A 128 15.01 -16.54 5.40
CA LYS A 128 15.53 -17.47 4.39
C LYS A 128 14.44 -17.99 3.46
N ASP A 129 13.26 -18.26 3.98
CA ASP A 129 12.12 -18.69 3.17
C ASP A 129 11.66 -17.58 2.22
N LEU A 130 11.58 -16.33 2.71
CA LEU A 130 11.20 -15.17 1.90
C LEU A 130 12.23 -14.90 0.80
N THR A 131 13.51 -14.94 1.13
CA THR A 131 14.61 -14.82 0.13
C THR A 131 14.61 -15.96 -0.88
N GLY A 132 14.34 -17.18 -0.46
CA GLY A 132 14.14 -18.33 -1.34
C GLY A 132 12.93 -18.19 -2.29
N MET A 133 11.92 -17.40 -1.91
CA MET A 133 10.80 -17.04 -2.79
C MET A 133 11.12 -15.87 -3.75
N GLY A 134 12.28 -15.23 -3.62
CA GLY A 134 12.72 -14.12 -4.46
C GLY A 134 12.61 -12.74 -3.82
N TYR A 135 12.07 -12.61 -2.62
CA TYR A 135 11.91 -11.32 -1.94
C TYR A 135 13.19 -10.86 -1.25
N GLN A 136 13.29 -9.56 -1.04
CA GLN A 136 14.12 -8.96 -0.01
C GLN A 136 13.23 -8.45 1.13
N LEU A 137 13.79 -8.38 2.34
CA LEU A 137 13.13 -7.84 3.52
C LEU A 137 13.81 -6.54 3.93
N ILE A 138 13.00 -5.47 4.04
CA ILE A 138 13.45 -4.14 4.47
C ILE A 138 12.54 -3.68 5.61
N ALA A 139 13.12 -3.28 6.73
CA ALA A 139 12.37 -2.72 7.85
C ALA A 139 12.75 -1.26 8.11
N ILE A 140 11.74 -0.42 8.36
CA ILE A 140 11.88 1.04 8.51
C ILE A 140 11.31 1.45 9.86
N SER A 141 12.06 2.26 10.63
CA SER A 141 11.57 2.80 11.90
C SER A 141 12.05 4.23 12.16
N THR A 142 11.52 4.81 13.24
CA THR A 142 11.90 6.16 13.68
C THR A 142 13.27 6.21 14.36
N ASP A 143 13.95 5.09 14.53
CA ASP A 143 15.24 5.04 15.19
C ASP A 143 16.35 5.70 14.35
N SER A 144 17.31 6.31 15.03
CA SER A 144 18.54 6.74 14.38
C SER A 144 19.37 5.54 13.87
N PRO A 145 20.29 5.74 12.89
CA PRO A 145 21.17 4.68 12.39
C PRO A 145 21.91 3.91 13.51
N GLU A 146 22.36 4.62 14.54
CA GLU A 146 23.05 4.03 15.70
C GLU A 146 22.12 3.10 16.51
N ASN A 147 20.85 3.47 16.67
CA ASN A 147 19.86 2.65 17.36
C ASN A 147 19.38 1.47 16.48
N LEU A 148 19.36 1.62 15.15
CA LEU A 148 19.17 0.49 14.25
C LEU A 148 20.28 -0.54 14.37
N THR A 149 21.55 -0.11 14.41
CA THR A 149 22.71 -0.99 14.60
C THR A 149 22.58 -1.77 15.92
N LYS A 150 22.25 -1.10 17.03
CA LYS A 150 22.02 -1.78 18.33
C LYS A 150 20.91 -2.84 18.24
N SER A 151 19.84 -2.55 17.49
CA SER A 151 18.74 -3.49 17.29
C SER A 151 19.15 -4.70 16.44
N MET A 152 19.92 -4.48 15.37
CA MET A 152 20.49 -5.54 14.55
C MET A 152 21.39 -6.47 15.34
N ASP A 153 22.31 -5.91 16.13
CA ASP A 153 23.26 -6.68 16.94
C ASP A 153 22.56 -7.49 18.02
N LYS A 154 21.61 -6.86 18.73
CA LYS A 154 20.87 -7.50 19.83
C LYS A 154 20.03 -8.68 19.35
N GLN A 155 19.40 -8.57 18.18
CA GLN A 155 18.47 -9.56 17.66
C GLN A 155 19.06 -10.42 16.54
N LYS A 156 20.33 -10.19 16.16
CA LYS A 156 21.03 -10.91 15.09
C LYS A 156 20.28 -10.83 13.75
N LEU A 157 19.76 -9.62 13.42
CA LEU A 157 19.01 -9.40 12.20
C LEU A 157 19.95 -9.35 10.97
N SER A 158 19.62 -10.09 9.94
CA SER A 158 20.43 -10.18 8.69
C SER A 158 19.85 -9.37 7.52
N TYR A 159 18.63 -8.83 7.65
CA TYR A 159 17.98 -8.03 6.63
C TYR A 159 18.21 -6.52 6.82
N THR A 160 17.85 -5.74 5.81
CA THR A 160 18.11 -4.29 5.78
C THR A 160 17.20 -3.53 6.76
N LEU A 161 17.82 -2.69 7.61
CA LEU A 161 17.12 -1.71 8.43
C LEU A 161 17.42 -0.30 7.95
N LEU A 162 16.36 0.55 7.83
CA LEU A 162 16.44 1.93 7.40
C LEU A 162 15.85 2.87 8.45
N SER A 163 16.45 4.06 8.56
CA SER A 163 16.05 5.10 9.48
C SER A 163 15.08 6.08 8.81
N ASP A 164 13.87 6.16 9.35
CA ASP A 164 12.88 7.20 9.06
C ASP A 164 12.77 8.15 10.26
N ALA A 165 13.91 8.60 10.75
CA ALA A 165 14.03 9.38 11.98
C ALA A 165 13.28 10.71 11.94
N ASP A 166 13.05 11.28 10.76
CA ASP A 166 12.28 12.51 10.52
C ASP A 166 10.82 12.24 10.07
N LEU A 167 10.42 10.97 10.02
CA LEU A 167 9.11 10.50 9.58
C LEU A 167 8.73 10.84 8.13
N SER A 168 9.70 11.18 7.29
CA SER A 168 9.46 11.52 5.90
C SER A 168 8.83 10.37 5.10
N ALA A 169 9.30 9.13 5.31
CA ALA A 169 8.72 7.94 4.68
C ALA A 169 7.33 7.64 5.24
N SER A 170 7.17 7.60 6.55
CA SER A 170 5.88 7.33 7.20
C SER A 170 4.81 8.36 6.80
N LYS A 171 5.16 9.64 6.67
CA LYS A 171 4.25 10.69 6.18
C LYS A 171 3.84 10.43 4.72
N LYS A 172 4.78 10.08 3.84
CA LYS A 172 4.50 9.79 2.41
C LYS A 172 3.69 8.51 2.20
N PHE A 173 3.83 7.53 3.09
CA PHE A 173 2.99 6.33 3.11
C PHE A 173 1.63 6.55 3.77
N GLY A 174 1.37 7.75 4.30
CA GLY A 174 0.12 8.09 4.96
C GLY A 174 -0.14 7.35 6.27
N ILE A 175 0.91 6.80 6.91
CA ILE A 175 0.83 5.99 8.14
C ILE A 175 1.36 6.71 9.38
N ALA A 176 1.83 7.96 9.25
CA ALA A 176 2.32 8.75 10.37
C ALA A 176 1.18 9.31 11.21
N PHE A 177 1.30 9.29 12.52
CA PHE A 177 0.37 9.91 13.45
C PHE A 177 1.11 10.51 14.65
N LYS A 178 0.43 11.37 15.42
CA LYS A 178 1.01 12.02 16.60
C LYS A 178 1.22 11.02 17.72
N GLY A 179 2.47 10.87 18.16
CA GLY A 179 2.81 10.01 19.30
C GLY A 179 2.10 10.46 20.59
N PRO A 180 1.72 9.51 21.47
CA PRO A 180 1.16 9.84 22.77
C PRO A 180 2.10 10.71 23.60
N LYS A 181 1.56 11.60 24.44
CA LYS A 181 2.34 12.53 25.29
C LYS A 181 3.44 11.87 26.11
N GLY A 182 3.25 10.62 26.55
CA GLY A 182 4.27 9.86 27.29
C GLY A 182 5.59 9.61 26.52
N TYR A 183 5.61 9.84 25.20
CA TYR A 183 6.78 9.67 24.34
C TYR A 183 7.48 10.99 23.98
N ASP A 184 7.03 12.13 24.50
CA ASP A 184 7.49 13.47 24.08
C ASP A 184 8.99 13.70 24.21
N LYS A 185 9.64 13.13 25.21
CA LYS A 185 11.10 13.19 25.39
C LYS A 185 11.81 12.05 24.67
N PHE A 186 11.17 10.90 24.63
CA PHE A 186 11.75 9.65 24.16
C PHE A 186 11.91 9.61 22.63
N LEU A 187 10.90 10.07 21.87
CA LEU A 187 10.95 10.02 20.40
C LEU A 187 12.06 10.88 19.79
N PRO A 188 12.29 12.13 20.24
CA PRO A 188 13.47 12.87 19.79
C PRO A 188 14.78 12.18 20.16
N GLU A 189 14.90 11.61 21.35
CA GLU A 189 16.12 10.93 21.80
C GLU A 189 16.44 9.71 20.92
N THR A 190 15.49 8.82 20.71
CA THR A 190 15.71 7.58 19.92
C THR A 190 15.95 7.83 18.44
N SER A 191 15.49 8.97 17.91
CA SER A 191 15.69 9.39 16.52
C SER A 191 16.97 10.21 16.30
N GLY A 192 17.82 10.40 17.33
CA GLY A 192 18.98 11.29 17.24
C GLY A 192 18.59 12.75 17.03
N GLY A 193 17.51 13.21 17.65
CA GLY A 193 17.01 14.58 17.59
C GLY A 193 16.16 14.93 16.35
N LYS A 194 15.93 13.99 15.43
CA LYS A 194 15.25 14.28 14.15
C LYS A 194 13.73 14.24 14.23
N ASN A 195 13.15 13.45 15.14
CA ASN A 195 11.69 13.37 15.32
C ASN A 195 11.16 14.53 16.18
N VAL A 196 11.31 15.74 15.68
CA VAL A 196 10.88 16.98 16.38
C VAL A 196 9.36 17.07 16.48
N ASP A 197 8.65 16.52 15.51
CA ASP A 197 7.19 16.48 15.47
C ASP A 197 6.59 15.43 16.40
N LYS A 198 7.41 14.57 16.99
CA LYS A 198 7.00 13.49 17.90
C LYS A 198 5.96 12.57 17.27
N LEU A 199 6.24 12.07 16.09
CA LEU A 199 5.37 11.21 15.31
C LEU A 199 5.80 9.74 15.44
N LEU A 200 4.87 8.86 15.12
CA LEU A 200 5.08 7.42 15.02
C LEU A 200 4.40 6.87 13.76
N PRO A 201 4.95 5.82 13.14
CA PRO A 201 4.21 5.08 12.14
C PRO A 201 3.19 4.15 12.81
N VAL A 202 2.02 3.98 12.20
CA VAL A 202 1.19 2.81 12.44
C VAL A 202 1.94 1.59 11.93
N PRO A 203 2.09 0.53 12.73
CA PRO A 203 2.77 -0.68 12.29
C PRO A 203 2.14 -1.25 11.02
N SER A 204 2.95 -1.41 9.98
CA SER A 204 2.48 -1.77 8.64
C SER A 204 3.44 -2.71 7.95
N VAL A 205 2.90 -3.58 7.08
CA VAL A 205 3.67 -4.46 6.20
C VAL A 205 3.11 -4.31 4.80
N PHE A 206 3.99 -4.11 3.82
CA PHE A 206 3.65 -4.05 2.40
C PHE A 206 4.45 -5.09 1.63
N ILE A 207 3.83 -5.76 0.66
CA ILE A 207 4.53 -6.58 -0.33
C ILE A 207 4.51 -5.82 -1.65
N LEU A 208 5.70 -5.59 -2.21
CA LEU A 208 5.90 -4.79 -3.42
C LEU A 208 6.45 -5.64 -4.54
N ASN A 209 5.97 -5.41 -5.77
CA ASN A 209 6.63 -5.90 -6.96
C ASN A 209 7.82 -4.99 -7.36
N LYS A 210 8.58 -5.39 -8.39
CA LYS A 210 9.73 -4.61 -8.89
C LYS A 210 9.38 -3.24 -9.48
N LYS A 211 8.11 -2.98 -9.79
CA LYS A 211 7.64 -1.66 -10.26
C LYS A 211 7.34 -0.71 -9.09
N GLY A 212 7.46 -1.20 -7.84
CA GLY A 212 7.09 -0.45 -6.64
C GLY A 212 5.59 -0.42 -6.35
N ASN A 213 4.79 -1.24 -7.04
CA ASN A 213 3.35 -1.32 -6.76
C ASN A 213 3.10 -2.21 -5.55
N ILE A 214 2.18 -1.79 -4.70
CA ILE A 214 1.72 -2.52 -3.52
C ILE A 214 0.81 -3.67 -3.99
N LEU A 215 1.21 -4.91 -3.70
CA LEU A 215 0.43 -6.11 -3.98
C LEU A 215 -0.35 -6.61 -2.76
N PHE A 216 0.11 -6.26 -1.57
CA PHE A 216 -0.51 -6.62 -0.30
C PHE A 216 -0.15 -5.59 0.74
N GLU A 217 -1.07 -5.36 1.67
CA GLU A 217 -0.85 -4.52 2.84
C GLU A 217 -1.48 -5.13 4.09
N TYR A 218 -0.84 -4.91 5.22
CA TYR A 218 -1.39 -5.14 6.55
C TYR A 218 -1.05 -3.94 7.41
N ILE A 219 -2.07 -3.23 7.87
CA ILE A 219 -1.94 -2.02 8.67
C ILE A 219 -2.82 -2.17 9.90
N ASN A 220 -2.27 -1.99 11.10
CA ASN A 220 -3.07 -2.14 12.30
C ASN A 220 -2.79 -1.04 13.32
N PRO A 221 -3.77 -0.15 13.61
CA PRO A 221 -3.66 0.88 14.62
C PRO A 221 -3.40 0.35 16.03
N ASN A 222 -3.86 -0.87 16.34
CA ASN A 222 -3.55 -1.51 17.61
C ASN A 222 -2.07 -1.95 17.66
N ILE A 223 -1.29 -1.24 18.46
CA ILE A 223 0.16 -1.45 18.58
C ILE A 223 0.57 -2.83 19.12
N THR A 224 -0.35 -3.61 19.67
CA THR A 224 -0.08 -4.97 20.17
C THR A 224 -0.28 -6.03 19.09
N GLN A 225 -1.02 -5.70 18.02
CA GLN A 225 -1.30 -6.60 16.92
C GLN A 225 -0.25 -6.45 15.81
N ARG A 226 0.21 -7.57 15.29
CA ARG A 226 1.19 -7.65 14.20
C ARG A 226 0.79 -8.74 13.22
N LEU A 227 1.15 -8.54 11.95
CA LEU A 227 1.11 -9.63 10.98
C LEU A 227 2.03 -10.75 11.46
N SER A 228 1.50 -11.96 11.63
CA SER A 228 2.32 -13.11 12.02
C SER A 228 3.27 -13.52 10.89
N ALA A 229 4.41 -14.12 11.25
CA ALA A 229 5.37 -14.63 10.28
C ALA A 229 4.74 -15.65 9.31
N ASP A 230 3.91 -16.54 9.83
CA ASP A 230 3.22 -17.56 9.01
C ASP A 230 2.25 -16.93 8.00
N LEU A 231 1.45 -15.93 8.43
CA LEU A 231 0.52 -15.26 7.53
C LEU A 231 1.27 -14.44 6.48
N LEU A 232 2.36 -13.77 6.84
CA LEU A 232 3.21 -13.07 5.87
C LEU A 232 3.80 -14.05 4.85
N LYS A 233 4.32 -15.19 5.30
CA LYS A 233 4.87 -16.23 4.42
C LYS A 233 3.80 -16.78 3.47
N ALA A 234 2.58 -17.01 3.93
CA ALA A 234 1.47 -17.45 3.10
C ALA A 234 1.09 -16.38 2.05
N ALA A 235 0.98 -15.11 2.44
CA ALA A 235 0.72 -14.00 1.53
C ALA A 235 1.83 -13.88 0.46
N ALA A 236 3.09 -13.88 0.87
CA ALA A 236 4.23 -13.81 -0.04
C ALA A 236 4.25 -15.00 -1.03
N SER A 237 3.95 -16.21 -0.55
CA SER A 237 3.86 -17.41 -1.41
C SER A 237 2.75 -17.30 -2.45
N SER A 238 1.59 -16.76 -2.08
CA SER A 238 0.44 -16.60 -2.98
C SER A 238 0.73 -15.57 -4.09
N LEU A 239 1.54 -14.55 -3.80
CA LEU A 239 1.84 -13.45 -4.73
C LEU A 239 3.06 -13.71 -5.63
N ARG A 240 3.71 -14.88 -5.55
CA ARG A 240 4.94 -15.19 -6.32
C ARG A 240 4.83 -15.04 -7.83
N LYS A 241 3.63 -15.09 -8.38
CA LYS A 241 3.41 -14.93 -9.83
C LYS A 241 3.25 -13.47 -10.26
N GLU A 242 3.12 -12.55 -9.30
CA GLU A 242 2.86 -11.13 -9.53
C GLU A 242 4.08 -10.22 -9.25
N ILE A 243 5.18 -10.79 -8.78
CA ILE A 243 6.41 -10.08 -8.39
C ILE A 243 7.42 -9.94 -9.53
#